data_f054eb33ea0728123c8b9d84c8f47984
#
_entry.id   f054eb33ea0728123c8b9d84c8f47984
#
_cell.length_a   1.000
_cell.length_b   1.000
_cell.length_c   1.000
_cell.angle_alpha   90.00
_cell.angle_beta   90.00
_cell.angle_gamma   90.00
#
_symmetry.space_group_name_H-M   'P 1'
#
loop_
_entity.id
_entity.type
_entity.pdbx_description
1 polymer ?
#
loop_
_entity_poly.entity_id
_entity_poly.type
_entity_poly.pdbx_seq_one_letter_code
_entity_poly.pdbx_strand_id
1 'polypeptide(L)'
;IQQELVNYVPKTATLATILTQTQVDPNDPAFEHPTKPVGPVYEKEEAEQLAKQHGWTIAPDNDKWRRVVPSPDPKRIWGLAPLKTLVENGHIVICCGGGGVPTYFDKNGRS
;
A
#
# COMPACT_ATOMS: atom_id res chain seq x y z
N ILE A 1 -16.30 2.51 -4.60
CA ILE A 1 -16.22 2.02 -6.00
C ILE A 1 -17.25 0.92 -6.25
N GLN A 2 -17.30 -0.11 -5.43
CA GLN A 2 -18.25 -1.20 -5.62
C GLN A 2 -19.70 -0.71 -5.61
N GLN A 3 -20.04 0.19 -4.70
CA GLN A 3 -21.38 0.74 -4.57
C GLN A 3 -21.81 1.49 -5.84
N GLU A 4 -20.91 2.21 -6.48
CA GLU A 4 -21.20 2.89 -7.74
C GLU A 4 -21.28 1.93 -8.91
N LEU A 5 -20.38 0.97 -9.00
CA LEU A 5 -20.34 0.00 -10.10
C LEU A 5 -21.64 -0.82 -10.18
N VAL A 6 -22.27 -1.12 -9.06
CA VAL A 6 -23.56 -1.83 -9.05
C VAL A 6 -24.62 -1.14 -9.91
N ASN A 7 -24.54 0.18 -10.05
CA ASN A 7 -25.49 0.95 -10.85
C ASN A 7 -25.25 0.85 -12.37
N TYR A 8 -24.06 0.40 -12.79
CA TYR A 8 -23.64 0.43 -14.19
C TYR A 8 -23.42 -0.95 -14.80
N VAL A 9 -23.40 -2.01 -13.99
CA VAL A 9 -23.20 -3.38 -14.48
C VAL A 9 -24.53 -4.11 -14.59
N PRO A 10 -24.66 -5.13 -15.47
CA PRO A 10 -25.86 -5.96 -15.55
C PRO A 10 -26.15 -6.63 -14.21
N LYS A 11 -27.43 -6.79 -13.88
CA LYS A 11 -27.86 -7.46 -12.64
C LYS A 11 -27.41 -8.92 -12.56
N THR A 12 -27.06 -9.52 -13.68
CA THR A 12 -26.51 -10.88 -13.76
C THR A 12 -25.03 -10.96 -13.44
N ALA A 13 -24.32 -9.82 -13.43
CA ALA A 13 -22.91 -9.77 -13.08
C ALA A 13 -22.73 -9.77 -11.56
N THR A 14 -21.69 -10.45 -11.09
CA THR A 14 -21.32 -10.47 -9.68
C THR A 14 -20.08 -9.63 -9.46
N LEU A 15 -20.07 -8.88 -8.36
CA LEU A 15 -18.98 -8.00 -7.94
C LEU A 15 -18.37 -8.52 -6.66
N ALA A 16 -17.04 -8.48 -6.58
CA ALA A 16 -16.30 -8.80 -5.36
C ALA A 16 -15.21 -7.75 -5.12
N THR A 17 -15.04 -7.36 -3.87
CA THR A 17 -13.95 -6.49 -3.44
C THR A 17 -12.97 -7.31 -2.60
N ILE A 18 -11.69 -7.30 -2.97
CA ILE A 18 -10.65 -8.05 -2.29
C ILE A 18 -9.59 -7.09 -1.78
N LEU A 19 -9.26 -7.21 -0.49
CA LEU A 19 -8.09 -6.59 0.10
C LEU A 19 -6.94 -7.59 0.04
N THR A 20 -5.89 -7.24 -0.69
CA THR A 20 -4.70 -8.08 -0.81
C THR A 20 -3.65 -7.68 0.22
N GLN A 21 -2.76 -8.61 0.54
CA GLN A 21 -1.58 -8.39 1.37
C GLN A 21 -0.35 -8.73 0.56
N THR A 22 0.71 -7.98 0.76
CA THR A 22 1.97 -8.14 0.02
C THR A 22 3.06 -8.57 0.98
N GLN A 23 3.71 -9.69 0.71
CA GLN A 23 4.88 -10.12 1.47
C GLN A 23 6.09 -9.28 1.05
N VAL A 24 6.78 -8.72 2.03
CA VAL A 24 8.01 -7.94 1.84
C VAL A 24 9.16 -8.56 2.64
N ASP A 25 10.38 -8.24 2.25
CA ASP A 25 11.58 -8.63 2.99
C ASP A 25 11.84 -7.62 4.11
N PRO A 26 11.86 -8.04 5.39
CA PRO A 26 12.15 -7.11 6.50
C PRO A 26 13.57 -6.54 6.44
N ASN A 27 14.47 -7.15 5.68
CA ASN A 27 15.84 -6.67 5.49
C ASN A 27 16.02 -5.85 4.21
N ASP A 28 14.93 -5.50 3.52
CA ASP A 28 15.00 -4.67 2.33
C ASP A 28 15.68 -3.33 2.66
N PRO A 29 16.67 -2.88 1.86
CA PRO A 29 17.34 -1.59 2.07
C PRO A 29 16.41 -0.39 2.13
N ALA A 30 15.22 -0.48 1.55
CA ALA A 30 14.21 0.58 1.60
C ALA A 30 13.81 0.96 3.02
N PHE A 31 13.90 0.04 4.01
CA PHE A 31 13.60 0.35 5.40
C PHE A 31 14.66 1.27 6.03
N GLU A 32 15.89 1.20 5.58
CA GLU A 32 16.98 2.08 6.04
C GLU A 32 17.02 3.39 5.26
N HIS A 33 16.51 3.39 4.03
CA HIS A 33 16.51 4.52 3.12
C HIS A 33 15.09 4.85 2.65
N PRO A 34 14.23 5.42 3.51
CA PRO A 34 12.87 5.79 3.12
C PRO A 34 12.87 6.86 2.03
N THR A 35 12.12 6.64 0.97
CA THR A 35 12.07 7.55 -0.18
C THR A 35 10.67 7.87 -0.65
N LYS A 36 9.65 7.15 -0.19
CA LYS A 36 8.26 7.35 -0.63
C LYS A 36 7.63 8.54 0.09
N PRO A 37 7.36 9.66 -0.61
CA PRO A 37 6.71 10.81 0.02
C PRO A 37 5.25 10.52 0.37
N VAL A 38 4.84 10.94 1.54
CA VAL A 38 3.47 10.78 2.04
C VAL A 38 3.03 12.04 2.78
N GLY A 39 1.72 12.26 2.81
CA GLY A 39 1.13 13.37 3.53
C GLY A 39 1.35 14.74 2.85
N PRO A 40 1.01 15.82 3.56
CA PRO A 40 1.15 17.16 3.01
C PRO A 40 2.60 17.63 2.95
N VAL A 41 2.83 18.72 2.21
CA VAL A 41 4.13 19.40 2.17
C VAL A 41 4.22 20.43 3.31
N TYR A 42 5.44 20.64 3.82
CA TYR A 42 5.73 21.56 4.91
C TYR A 42 6.91 22.48 4.55
N GLU A 43 6.97 23.65 5.19
CA GLU A 43 8.19 24.44 5.18
C GLU A 43 9.30 23.70 5.95
N LYS A 44 10.55 23.97 5.62
CA LYS A 44 11.71 23.25 6.19
C LYS A 44 11.70 23.24 7.72
N GLU A 45 11.47 24.40 8.35
CA GLU A 45 11.48 24.54 9.80
C GLU A 45 10.38 23.72 10.46
N GLU A 46 9.17 23.75 9.91
CA GLU A 46 8.04 22.97 10.41
C GLU A 46 8.28 21.46 10.23
N ALA A 47 8.81 21.05 9.08
CA ALA A 47 9.15 19.66 8.82
C ALA A 47 10.19 19.13 9.79
N GLU A 48 11.22 19.90 10.10
CA GLU A 48 12.25 19.53 11.08
C GLU A 48 11.67 19.38 12.49
N GLN A 49 10.76 20.24 12.90
CA GLN A 49 10.07 20.14 14.19
C GLN A 49 9.21 18.88 14.27
N LEU A 50 8.43 18.60 13.24
CA LEU A 50 7.59 17.40 13.16
C LEU A 50 8.42 16.12 13.13
N ALA A 51 9.56 16.14 12.42
CA ALA A 51 10.48 15.01 12.37
C ALA A 51 11.03 14.68 13.77
N LYS A 52 11.40 15.69 14.55
CA LYS A 52 11.86 15.50 15.95
C LYS A 52 10.73 15.01 16.85
N GLN A 53 9.54 15.57 16.70
CA GLN A 53 8.40 15.26 17.56
C GLN A 53 7.89 13.83 17.35
N HIS A 54 7.87 13.36 16.10
CA HIS A 54 7.27 12.09 15.72
C HIS A 54 8.28 11.02 15.28
N GLY A 55 9.55 11.35 15.19
CA GLY A 55 10.58 10.43 14.70
C GLY A 55 10.50 10.16 13.21
N TRP A 56 9.98 11.12 12.43
CA TRP A 56 9.85 10.98 10.98
C TRP A 56 11.17 11.15 10.25
N THR A 57 11.31 10.47 9.12
CA THR A 57 12.29 10.80 8.10
C THR A 57 11.64 11.77 7.12
N ILE A 58 12.32 12.84 6.78
CA ILE A 58 11.86 13.87 5.85
C ILE A 58 12.81 14.02 4.68
N ALA A 59 12.28 14.46 3.55
CA ALA A 59 13.06 14.75 2.36
C ALA A 59 12.49 15.94 1.60
N PRO A 60 13.33 16.67 0.83
CA PRO A 60 12.83 17.77 0.01
C PRO A 60 11.91 17.26 -1.11
N ASP A 61 10.86 18.04 -1.36
CA ASP A 61 9.91 17.84 -2.45
C ASP A 61 9.69 19.20 -3.12
N ASN A 62 10.38 19.43 -4.22
CA ASN A 62 10.54 20.75 -4.84
C ASN A 62 11.16 21.75 -3.85
N ASP A 63 10.49 22.87 -3.57
CA ASP A 63 10.94 23.89 -2.61
C ASP A 63 10.39 23.68 -1.19
N LYS A 64 9.68 22.57 -0.98
CA LYS A 64 9.07 22.19 0.30
C LYS A 64 9.64 20.87 0.81
N TRP A 65 9.19 20.43 1.97
CA TRP A 65 9.60 19.18 2.59
C TRP A 65 8.41 18.30 2.89
N ARG A 66 8.62 17.00 2.81
CA ARG A 66 7.61 15.97 3.10
C ARG A 66 8.19 14.85 3.94
N ARG A 67 7.30 14.19 4.69
CA ARG A 67 7.62 12.91 5.30
C ARG A 67 7.85 11.86 4.22
N VAL A 68 8.86 11.04 4.39
CA VAL A 68 9.10 9.87 3.55
C VAL A 68 9.05 8.61 4.39
N VAL A 69 8.54 7.55 3.79
CA VAL A 69 8.41 6.24 4.43
C VAL A 69 9.04 5.16 3.56
N PRO A 70 9.41 4.00 4.16
CA PRO A 70 9.91 2.87 3.39
C PRO A 70 8.91 2.38 2.35
N SER A 71 9.41 2.00 1.18
CA SER A 71 8.63 1.35 0.13
C SER A 71 9.39 0.10 -0.34
N PRO A 72 9.36 -1.00 0.44
CA PRO A 72 10.07 -2.22 0.10
C PRO A 72 9.46 -2.89 -1.11
N ASP A 73 10.29 -3.61 -1.88
CA ASP A 73 9.83 -4.36 -3.03
C ASP A 73 8.93 -5.53 -2.61
N PRO A 74 7.79 -5.73 -3.30
CA PRO A 74 6.95 -6.87 -3.03
C PRO A 74 7.63 -8.17 -3.47
N LYS A 75 7.54 -9.20 -2.61
CA LYS A 75 8.06 -10.53 -2.92
C LYS A 75 6.94 -11.51 -3.30
N ARG A 76 5.77 -11.34 -2.71
CA ARG A 76 4.60 -12.17 -2.96
C ARG A 76 3.33 -11.40 -2.64
N ILE A 77 2.29 -11.62 -3.44
CA ILE A 77 0.97 -11.03 -3.21
C ILE A 77 0.03 -12.15 -2.72
N TRP A 78 -0.44 -12.00 -1.50
CA TRP A 78 -1.44 -12.90 -0.92
C TRP A 78 -2.82 -12.56 -1.48
N GLY A 79 -3.64 -13.58 -1.71
CA GLY A 79 -4.96 -13.40 -2.31
C GLY A 79 -4.97 -13.44 -3.83
N LEU A 80 -3.79 -13.63 -4.47
CA LEU A 80 -3.71 -13.70 -5.93
C LEU A 80 -4.44 -14.93 -6.49
N ALA A 81 -4.33 -16.08 -5.83
CA ALA A 81 -5.00 -17.32 -6.27
C ALA A 81 -6.53 -17.20 -6.21
N PRO A 82 -7.15 -16.73 -5.10
CA PRO A 82 -8.59 -16.44 -5.08
C PRO A 82 -9.02 -15.42 -6.12
N LEU A 83 -8.24 -14.36 -6.33
CA LEU A 83 -8.50 -13.34 -7.34
C LEU A 83 -8.59 -13.96 -8.73
N LYS A 84 -7.61 -14.78 -9.09
CA LYS A 84 -7.55 -15.46 -10.38
C LYS A 84 -8.75 -16.37 -10.58
N THR A 85 -9.14 -17.15 -9.56
CA THR A 85 -10.31 -18.01 -9.59
C THR A 85 -11.60 -17.22 -9.86
N LEU A 86 -11.77 -16.10 -9.17
CA LEU A 86 -12.95 -15.24 -9.36
C LEU A 86 -13.03 -14.68 -10.78
N VAL A 87 -11.90 -14.18 -11.30
CA VAL A 87 -11.84 -13.63 -12.66
C VAL A 87 -12.11 -14.71 -13.71
N GLU A 88 -11.54 -15.89 -13.56
CA GLU A 88 -11.76 -17.02 -14.47
C GLU A 88 -13.22 -17.50 -14.49
N ASN A 89 -13.96 -17.32 -13.40
CA ASN A 89 -15.37 -17.64 -13.30
C ASN A 89 -16.30 -16.49 -13.69
N GLY A 90 -15.77 -15.44 -14.29
CA GLY A 90 -16.57 -14.34 -14.84
C GLY A 90 -17.02 -13.30 -13.82
N HIS A 91 -16.47 -13.28 -12.61
CA HIS A 91 -16.76 -12.25 -11.63
C HIS A 91 -15.99 -10.97 -11.92
N ILE A 92 -16.59 -9.82 -11.62
CA ILE A 92 -15.91 -8.52 -11.63
C ILE A 92 -15.27 -8.34 -10.26
N VAL A 93 -13.96 -8.10 -10.24
CA VAL A 93 -13.19 -8.02 -8.99
C VAL A 93 -12.55 -6.65 -8.84
N ILE A 94 -12.76 -6.03 -7.68
CA ILE A 94 -12.10 -4.79 -7.27
C ILE A 94 -10.98 -5.17 -6.30
N CYS A 95 -9.73 -4.85 -6.67
CA CYS A 95 -8.59 -5.05 -5.78
C CYS A 95 -8.29 -3.75 -5.04
N CYS A 96 -8.29 -3.80 -3.71
CA CYS A 96 -8.02 -2.66 -2.86
C CYS A 96 -6.55 -2.56 -2.48
N GLY A 97 -6.05 -1.33 -2.41
CA GLY A 97 -4.79 -1.03 -1.74
C GLY A 97 -3.53 -1.05 -2.58
N GLY A 98 -3.54 -0.68 -3.85
CA GLY A 98 -2.32 -0.34 -4.62
C GLY A 98 -1.14 -1.32 -4.52
N GLY A 99 -1.38 -2.61 -4.42
CA GLY A 99 -0.39 -3.66 -4.17
C GLY A 99 -0.62 -4.39 -2.85
N GLY A 100 -1.52 -3.88 -2.00
CA GLY A 100 -1.93 -4.52 -0.76
C GLY A 100 -1.20 -4.02 0.49
N VAL A 101 -1.59 -4.56 1.63
CA VAL A 101 -0.98 -4.25 2.93
C VAL A 101 0.34 -4.99 3.05
N PRO A 102 1.48 -4.32 3.32
CA PRO A 102 2.77 -4.99 3.46
C PRO A 102 2.81 -5.85 4.73
N THR A 103 3.29 -7.07 4.59
CA THR A 103 3.44 -8.04 5.69
C THR A 103 4.77 -8.77 5.56
N TYR A 104 5.26 -9.33 6.66
CA TYR A 104 6.41 -10.22 6.66
C TYR A 104 6.24 -11.31 7.72
N PHE A 105 7.02 -12.38 7.60
CA PHE A 105 7.07 -13.40 8.64
C PHE A 105 8.23 -13.15 9.59
N ASP A 106 7.95 -13.22 10.88
CA ASP A 106 9.00 -13.10 11.90
C ASP A 106 9.81 -14.42 12.02
N LYS A 107 10.76 -14.44 12.97
CA LYS A 107 11.61 -15.62 13.20
C LYS A 107 10.82 -16.87 13.63
N ASN A 108 9.60 -16.69 14.14
CA ASN A 108 8.71 -17.76 14.58
C ASN A 108 7.69 -18.17 13.50
N GLY A 109 7.79 -17.60 12.29
CA GLY A 109 6.88 -17.86 11.19
C GLY A 109 5.52 -17.18 11.32
N ARG A 110 5.41 -16.11 12.11
CA ARG A 110 4.19 -15.31 12.26
C ARG A 110 4.25 -14.05 11.39
N SER A 111 3.15 -13.76 10.72
CA SER A 111 3.02 -12.54 9.92
C SER A 111 2.62 -11.35 10.76
#